data_ecfae3525ef42de445a3936b9ed6a42c
#
_entry.id   ecfae3525ef42de445a3936b9ed6a42c
#
_cell.length_a   1.000
_cell.length_b   1.000
_cell.length_c   1.000
_cell.angle_alpha   90.00
_cell.angle_beta   90.00
_cell.angle_gamma   90.00
#
_symmetry.space_group_name_H-M   'P 1'
#
loop_
_entity.id
_entity.type
_entity.pdbx_description
1 polymer ?
#
loop_
_entity_poly.entity_id
_entity_poly.type
_entity_poly.pdbx_seq_one_letter_code
_entity_poly.pdbx_strand_id
1 'polypeptide(L)'
;MELYRSIIEDLKAWKRNSERKPLILKGARQTGKTWILEYFGRTEFKYTVKFNFDKDHSIHEIFETTKEPSRIISQLSLLTDSPILPGETLLIFDEIQECNPALNALKYFYEDASEYAVVAAGSLLGVALSKGDSFPVGKVEFLNLYPLTFKEFLKTINEKLYSYIEELTEIAPLPQFVTDRLSELYQQYLVIGGMPAVINYFLENKGMEKVKKEQQTILNAYLSLIHISEP
;
A
#
# COMPACT_ATOMS: atom_id res chain seq x y z
N MET A 1 15.76 -2.24 8.27
CA MET A 1 16.00 -0.95 7.56
C MET A 1 14.68 -0.54 6.92
N GLU A 2 14.40 0.76 6.85
CA GLU A 2 13.19 1.26 6.20
C GLU A 2 13.42 1.33 4.69
N LEU A 3 12.53 0.69 3.91
CA LEU A 3 12.63 0.69 2.46
C LEU A 3 12.01 1.98 1.89
N TYR A 4 12.73 2.68 1.03
CA TYR A 4 12.18 3.83 0.33
C TYR A 4 11.09 3.41 -0.64
N ARG A 5 9.95 4.12 -0.62
CA ARG A 5 8.82 3.89 -1.54
C ARG A 5 8.35 5.21 -2.13
N SER A 6 8.47 5.35 -3.44
CA SER A 6 8.09 6.57 -4.18
C SER A 6 6.61 6.93 -4.03
N ILE A 7 5.73 5.94 -3.88
CA ILE A 7 4.28 6.12 -3.70
C ILE A 7 3.91 7.01 -2.49
N ILE A 8 4.83 7.21 -1.55
CA ILE A 8 4.61 8.13 -0.42
C ILE A 8 4.36 9.55 -0.91
N GLU A 9 5.01 9.97 -1.99
CA GLU A 9 4.78 11.30 -2.55
C GLU A 9 3.38 11.42 -3.18
N ASP A 10 2.89 10.35 -3.82
CA ASP A 10 1.51 10.31 -4.33
C ASP A 10 0.49 10.35 -3.19
N LEU A 11 0.75 9.63 -2.09
CA LEU A 11 -0.09 9.66 -0.89
C LEU A 11 -0.10 11.05 -0.25
N LYS A 12 1.04 11.74 -0.18
CA LYS A 12 1.13 13.12 0.29
C LYS A 12 0.39 14.10 -0.64
N ALA A 13 0.48 13.90 -1.96
CA ALA A 13 -0.27 14.68 -2.93
C ALA A 13 -1.78 14.49 -2.75
N TRP A 14 -2.24 13.23 -2.58
CA TRP A 14 -3.62 12.90 -2.26
C TRP A 14 -4.08 13.59 -0.96
N LYS A 15 -3.29 13.56 0.11
CA LYS A 15 -3.63 14.22 1.39
C LYS A 15 -3.84 15.73 1.21
N ARG A 16 -3.00 16.39 0.39
CA ARG A 16 -3.05 17.84 0.15
C ARG A 16 -4.21 18.28 -0.75
N ASN A 17 -4.80 17.37 -1.49
CA ASN A 17 -5.93 17.66 -2.36
C ASN A 17 -7.20 17.92 -1.53
N SER A 18 -7.75 19.15 -1.60
CA SER A 18 -9.00 19.51 -0.91
C SER A 18 -10.24 18.78 -1.44
N GLU A 19 -10.18 18.30 -2.69
CA GLU A 19 -11.25 17.54 -3.35
C GLU A 19 -10.94 16.02 -3.35
N ARG A 20 -10.04 15.56 -2.46
CA ARG A 20 -9.66 14.16 -2.38
C ARG A 20 -10.88 13.25 -2.17
N LYS A 21 -10.86 12.13 -2.83
CA LYS A 21 -11.82 11.05 -2.62
C LYS A 21 -11.20 9.98 -1.70
N PRO A 22 -12.00 9.12 -1.07
CA PRO A 22 -11.44 7.93 -0.43
C PRO A 22 -10.52 7.20 -1.39
N LEU A 23 -9.34 6.84 -0.90
CA LEU A 23 -8.29 6.22 -1.70
C LEU A 23 -8.30 4.71 -1.57
N ILE A 24 -8.18 4.02 -2.69
CA ILE A 24 -7.99 2.56 -2.71
C ILE A 24 -6.58 2.25 -3.21
N LEU A 25 -5.76 1.68 -2.33
CA LEU A 25 -4.43 1.20 -2.65
C LEU A 25 -4.50 -0.24 -3.16
N LYS A 26 -4.30 -0.41 -4.46
CA LYS A 26 -4.23 -1.71 -5.12
C LYS A 26 -2.80 -2.22 -5.16
N GLY A 27 -2.63 -3.52 -5.22
CA GLY A 27 -1.33 -4.14 -5.41
C GLY A 27 -1.37 -5.61 -5.07
N ALA A 28 -0.44 -6.36 -5.60
CA ALA A 28 -0.31 -7.78 -5.34
C ALA A 28 -0.12 -8.09 -3.84
N ARG A 29 -0.32 -9.33 -3.44
CA ARG A 29 -0.01 -9.75 -2.06
C ARG A 29 1.47 -9.49 -1.76
N GLN A 30 1.79 -9.18 -0.49
CA GLN A 30 3.16 -9.00 0.01
C GLN A 30 3.96 -7.83 -0.59
N THR A 31 3.31 -6.91 -1.35
CA THR A 31 3.96 -5.68 -1.84
C THR A 31 4.11 -4.60 -0.77
N GLY A 32 3.56 -4.82 0.43
CA GLY A 32 3.69 -3.91 1.56
C GLY A 32 2.58 -2.86 1.68
N LYS A 33 1.37 -3.12 1.15
CA LYS A 33 0.23 -2.17 1.20
C LYS A 33 -0.10 -1.71 2.62
N THR A 34 -0.33 -2.63 3.52
CA THR A 34 -0.65 -2.33 4.92
C THR A 34 0.46 -1.52 5.58
N TRP A 35 1.72 -1.94 5.39
CA TRP A 35 2.88 -1.25 5.95
C TRP A 35 2.99 0.20 5.45
N ILE A 36 2.82 0.43 4.15
CA ILE A 36 2.96 1.78 3.57
C ILE A 36 1.84 2.72 4.05
N LEU A 37 0.61 2.22 4.23
CA LEU A 37 -0.50 3.01 4.75
C LEU A 37 -0.32 3.33 6.24
N GLU A 38 0.16 2.38 7.05
CA GLU A 38 0.50 2.62 8.46
C GLU A 38 1.66 3.61 8.60
N TYR A 39 2.69 3.47 7.76
CA TYR A 39 3.80 4.41 7.70
C TYR A 39 3.32 5.83 7.35
N PHE A 40 2.54 5.96 6.29
CA PHE A 40 1.95 7.22 5.87
C PHE A 40 1.07 7.84 6.96
N GLY A 41 0.24 7.04 7.63
CA GLY A 41 -0.58 7.49 8.73
C GLY A 41 0.27 8.05 9.88
N ARG A 42 1.28 7.29 10.32
CA ARG A 42 2.17 7.67 11.42
C ARG A 42 3.00 8.92 11.14
N THR A 43 3.40 9.14 9.89
CA THR A 43 4.26 10.28 9.51
C THR A 43 3.50 11.53 9.12
N GLU A 44 2.27 11.38 8.61
CA GLU A 44 1.54 12.48 8.01
C GLU A 44 0.27 12.89 8.78
N PHE A 45 -0.20 12.07 9.71
CA PHE A 45 -1.40 12.34 10.50
C PHE A 45 -1.09 12.31 12.00
N LYS A 46 -1.93 12.97 12.76
CA LYS A 46 -1.81 12.99 14.23
C LYS A 46 -2.24 11.65 14.83
N TYR A 47 -3.24 11.02 14.21
CA TYR A 47 -3.77 9.72 14.60
C TYR A 47 -3.91 8.82 13.38
N THR A 48 -3.76 7.52 13.62
CA THR A 48 -3.97 6.49 12.60
C THR A 48 -4.78 5.37 13.22
N VAL A 49 -5.91 5.05 12.62
CA VAL A 49 -6.79 3.96 13.05
C VAL A 49 -6.93 2.97 11.91
N LYS A 50 -6.65 1.69 12.20
CA LYS A 50 -6.73 0.62 11.22
C LYS A 50 -7.77 -0.40 11.63
N PHE A 51 -8.65 -0.75 10.68
CA PHE A 51 -9.60 -1.85 10.76
C PHE A 51 -9.26 -2.88 9.69
N ASN A 52 -9.13 -4.15 10.09
CA ASN A 52 -8.81 -5.25 9.19
C ASN A 52 -10.02 -6.17 9.04
N PHE A 53 -10.63 -6.17 7.86
CA PHE A 53 -11.88 -6.87 7.59
C PHE A 53 -11.73 -8.39 7.46
N ASP A 54 -10.52 -8.90 7.22
CA ASP A 54 -10.26 -10.34 7.21
C ASP A 54 -10.14 -10.91 8.63
N LYS A 55 -9.62 -10.12 9.57
CA LYS A 55 -9.35 -10.56 10.95
C LYS A 55 -10.51 -10.34 11.90
N ASP A 56 -11.24 -9.25 11.72
CA ASP A 56 -12.31 -8.84 12.64
C ASP A 56 -13.65 -8.73 11.90
N HIS A 57 -14.41 -9.83 11.92
CA HIS A 57 -15.72 -9.89 11.31
C HIS A 57 -16.79 -9.08 12.05
N SER A 58 -16.56 -8.68 13.31
CA SER A 58 -17.51 -7.85 14.05
C SER A 58 -17.69 -6.46 13.43
N ILE A 59 -16.67 -5.98 12.71
CA ILE A 59 -16.69 -4.70 11.99
C ILE A 59 -17.69 -4.75 10.82
N HIS A 60 -17.93 -5.93 10.21
CA HIS A 60 -18.82 -6.07 9.06
C HIS A 60 -20.25 -5.63 9.40
N GLU A 61 -20.74 -5.99 10.60
CA GLU A 61 -22.08 -5.65 11.06
C GLU A 61 -22.33 -4.13 11.06
N ILE A 62 -21.29 -3.33 11.37
CA ILE A 62 -21.39 -1.87 11.33
C ILE A 62 -21.76 -1.38 9.93
N PHE A 63 -21.11 -1.91 8.90
CA PHE A 63 -21.32 -1.49 7.52
C PHE A 63 -22.55 -2.14 6.87
N GLU A 64 -23.02 -3.28 7.41
CA GLU A 64 -24.27 -3.93 6.98
C GLU A 64 -25.49 -3.19 7.49
N THR A 65 -25.43 -2.64 8.71
CA THR A 65 -26.55 -1.96 9.35
C THR A 65 -26.76 -0.54 8.88
N THR A 66 -25.70 0.16 8.49
CA THR A 66 -25.80 1.56 8.04
C THR A 66 -24.78 1.91 6.97
N LYS A 67 -25.14 2.87 6.12
CA LYS A 67 -24.23 3.49 5.14
C LYS A 67 -23.91 4.96 5.51
N GLU A 68 -24.49 5.46 6.59
CA GLU A 68 -24.32 6.83 7.06
C GLU A 68 -22.96 6.98 7.75
N PRO A 69 -22.01 7.80 7.23
CA PRO A 69 -20.65 7.88 7.75
C PRO A 69 -20.58 8.30 9.22
N SER A 70 -21.47 9.21 9.66
CA SER A 70 -21.50 9.66 11.06
C SER A 70 -21.79 8.52 12.04
N ARG A 71 -22.71 7.61 11.68
CA ARG A 71 -23.02 6.42 12.49
C ARG A 71 -21.88 5.40 12.43
N ILE A 72 -21.33 5.17 11.23
CA ILE A 72 -20.19 4.28 11.07
C ILE A 72 -19.02 4.75 11.95
N ILE A 73 -18.64 6.03 11.88
CA ILE A 73 -17.57 6.61 12.68
C ILE A 73 -17.84 6.50 14.18
N SER A 74 -19.08 6.79 14.60
CA SER A 74 -19.48 6.67 16.02
C SER A 74 -19.29 5.24 16.53
N GLN A 75 -19.68 4.22 15.75
CA GLN A 75 -19.52 2.82 16.13
C GLN A 75 -18.07 2.35 16.06
N LEU A 76 -17.32 2.75 15.02
CA LEU A 76 -15.90 2.44 14.91
C LEU A 76 -15.08 3.07 16.05
N SER A 77 -15.50 4.25 16.54
CA SER A 77 -14.84 4.91 17.69
C SER A 77 -14.96 4.12 19.01
N LEU A 78 -15.95 3.22 19.12
CA LEU A 78 -16.08 2.32 20.27
C LEU A 78 -15.09 1.15 20.24
N LEU A 79 -14.51 0.87 19.08
CA LEU A 79 -13.60 -0.25 18.86
C LEU A 79 -12.11 0.14 18.90
N THR A 80 -11.81 1.41 19.18
CA THR A 80 -10.43 1.93 19.20
C THR A 80 -10.22 2.92 20.32
N ASP A 81 -9.03 2.91 20.92
CA ASP A 81 -8.61 3.90 21.91
C ASP A 81 -8.14 5.23 21.25
N SER A 82 -7.85 5.21 19.96
CA SER A 82 -7.42 6.40 19.24
C SER A 82 -8.61 7.21 18.73
N PRO A 83 -8.60 8.55 18.88
CA PRO A 83 -9.72 9.37 18.41
C PRO A 83 -9.81 9.36 16.87
N ILE A 84 -11.06 9.37 16.36
CA ILE A 84 -11.36 9.52 14.93
C ILE A 84 -11.84 10.95 14.71
N LEU A 85 -10.93 11.84 14.31
CA LEU A 85 -11.18 13.27 14.17
C LEU A 85 -11.01 13.71 12.70
N PRO A 86 -11.93 14.58 12.20
CA PRO A 86 -11.82 15.14 10.85
C PRO A 86 -10.46 15.82 10.62
N GLY A 87 -9.81 15.52 9.50
CA GLY A 87 -8.54 16.11 9.11
C GLY A 87 -7.30 15.67 9.93
N GLU A 88 -7.48 15.13 11.14
CA GLU A 88 -6.38 14.71 12.01
C GLU A 88 -6.12 13.20 11.98
N THR A 89 -7.13 12.39 11.69
CA THR A 89 -7.05 10.92 11.69
C THR A 89 -7.04 10.34 10.28
N LEU A 90 -6.09 9.44 10.01
CA LEU A 90 -6.16 8.56 8.86
C LEU A 90 -6.91 7.28 9.24
N LEU A 91 -8.02 7.00 8.56
CA LEU A 91 -8.73 5.73 8.65
C LEU A 91 -8.19 4.77 7.59
N ILE A 92 -7.70 3.61 8.02
CA ILE A 92 -7.20 2.55 7.15
C ILE A 92 -8.16 1.37 7.19
N PHE A 93 -8.76 1.05 6.05
CA PHE A 93 -9.62 -0.11 5.83
C PHE A 93 -8.82 -1.19 5.11
N ASP A 94 -8.23 -2.12 5.86
CA ASP A 94 -7.35 -3.16 5.35
C ASP A 94 -8.15 -4.41 4.98
N GLU A 95 -7.79 -5.06 3.87
CA GLU A 95 -8.47 -6.19 3.24
C GLU A 95 -9.98 -5.92 3.02
N ILE A 96 -10.30 -4.71 2.53
CA ILE A 96 -11.68 -4.22 2.37
C ILE A 96 -12.55 -5.09 1.46
N GLN A 97 -11.96 -5.90 0.56
CA GLN A 97 -12.69 -6.82 -0.30
C GLN A 97 -13.43 -7.92 0.47
N GLU A 98 -13.08 -8.15 1.74
CA GLU A 98 -13.80 -9.11 2.59
C GLU A 98 -15.17 -8.58 3.08
N CYS A 99 -15.41 -7.26 2.90
CA CYS A 99 -16.67 -6.61 3.28
C CYS A 99 -17.20 -5.69 2.17
N ASN A 100 -18.03 -6.19 1.27
CA ASN A 100 -18.65 -5.41 0.20
C ASN A 100 -19.44 -4.19 0.70
N PRO A 101 -20.21 -4.25 1.83
CA PRO A 101 -20.82 -3.07 2.41
C PRO A 101 -19.84 -1.95 2.76
N ALA A 102 -18.65 -2.27 3.28
CA ALA A 102 -17.61 -1.29 3.59
C ALA A 102 -17.03 -0.65 2.31
N LEU A 103 -16.81 -1.44 1.26
CA LEU A 103 -16.39 -0.94 -0.03
C LEU A 103 -17.41 0.05 -0.62
N ASN A 104 -18.70 -0.27 -0.53
CA ASN A 104 -19.78 0.60 -0.99
C ASN A 104 -19.93 1.86 -0.12
N ALA A 105 -19.61 1.79 1.17
CA ALA A 105 -19.67 2.92 2.08
C ALA A 105 -18.68 4.03 1.72
N LEU A 106 -17.58 3.71 1.03
CA LEU A 106 -16.60 4.72 0.56
C LEU A 106 -17.25 5.83 -0.26
N LYS A 107 -18.32 5.52 -1.02
CA LYS A 107 -19.08 6.54 -1.76
C LYS A 107 -19.65 7.60 -0.82
N TYR A 108 -20.24 7.18 0.28
CA TYR A 108 -20.89 8.07 1.24
C TYR A 108 -19.86 8.86 2.06
N PHE A 109 -18.70 8.28 2.34
CA PHE A 109 -17.58 9.04 2.91
C PHE A 109 -17.16 10.20 1.99
N TYR A 110 -17.16 10.00 0.68
CA TYR A 110 -16.88 11.09 -0.26
C TYR A 110 -17.99 12.15 -0.29
N GLU A 111 -19.27 11.72 -0.31
CA GLU A 111 -20.42 12.61 -0.52
C GLU A 111 -20.81 13.38 0.74
N ASP A 112 -20.73 12.74 1.92
CA ASP A 112 -21.32 13.24 3.16
C ASP A 112 -20.29 13.47 4.29
N ALA A 113 -19.02 13.05 4.12
CA ALA A 113 -18.00 13.11 5.17
C ALA A 113 -16.58 13.22 4.58
N SER A 114 -16.41 14.08 3.57
CA SER A 114 -15.13 14.27 2.83
C SER A 114 -13.99 14.81 3.70
N GLU A 115 -14.30 15.37 4.85
CA GLU A 115 -13.34 15.83 5.86
C GLU A 115 -12.55 14.68 6.51
N TYR A 116 -13.08 13.45 6.49
CA TYR A 116 -12.36 12.28 6.98
C TYR A 116 -11.44 11.71 5.91
N ALA A 117 -10.20 11.49 6.28
CA ALA A 117 -9.23 10.87 5.39
C ALA A 117 -9.36 9.34 5.47
N VAL A 118 -9.94 8.72 4.42
CA VAL A 118 -10.16 7.28 4.35
C VAL A 118 -9.29 6.68 3.26
N VAL A 119 -8.50 5.67 3.62
CA VAL A 119 -7.74 4.85 2.67
C VAL A 119 -8.12 3.38 2.85
N ALA A 120 -8.26 2.67 1.76
CA ALA A 120 -8.55 1.25 1.76
C ALA A 120 -7.44 0.47 1.05
N ALA A 121 -7.16 -0.73 1.51
CA ALA A 121 -6.24 -1.66 0.87
C ALA A 121 -6.88 -3.01 0.64
N GLY A 122 -6.48 -3.67 -0.45
CA GLY A 122 -6.89 -5.04 -0.72
C GLY A 122 -6.06 -5.67 -1.83
N SER A 123 -5.83 -6.97 -1.72
CA SER A 123 -4.98 -7.71 -2.65
C SER A 123 -5.73 -8.25 -3.87
N LEU A 124 -7.02 -8.50 -3.74
CA LEU A 124 -7.90 -9.11 -4.76
C LEU A 124 -9.00 -8.17 -5.24
N LEU A 125 -8.84 -6.86 -5.04
CA LEU A 125 -9.83 -5.86 -5.43
C LEU A 125 -10.23 -5.95 -6.91
N GLY A 126 -9.32 -6.36 -7.80
CA GLY A 126 -9.64 -6.58 -9.23
C GLY A 126 -10.68 -7.67 -9.45
N VAL A 127 -10.67 -8.73 -8.65
CA VAL A 127 -11.62 -9.86 -8.71
C VAL A 127 -12.94 -9.49 -8.05
N ALA A 128 -12.90 -8.80 -6.91
CA ALA A 128 -14.10 -8.30 -6.23
C ALA A 128 -14.88 -7.30 -7.11
N LEU A 129 -14.17 -6.44 -7.84
CA LEU A 129 -14.73 -5.48 -8.78
C LEU A 129 -15.42 -6.13 -10.00
N SER A 130 -15.04 -7.36 -10.37
CA SER A 130 -15.61 -8.06 -11.51
C SER A 130 -16.92 -8.82 -11.20
N LYS A 131 -17.28 -8.98 -9.93
CA LYS A 131 -18.48 -9.76 -9.51
C LYS A 131 -19.81 -9.01 -9.54
N GLY A 132 -19.87 -7.81 -10.13
CA GLY A 132 -21.15 -7.16 -10.49
C GLY A 132 -21.85 -6.39 -9.36
N ASP A 133 -21.29 -6.33 -8.16
CA ASP A 133 -21.81 -5.47 -7.10
C ASP A 133 -21.48 -4.00 -7.38
N SER A 134 -22.36 -3.08 -7.00
CA SER A 134 -22.27 -1.65 -7.30
C SER A 134 -21.01 -1.03 -6.69
N PHE A 135 -19.93 -1.06 -7.46
CA PHE A 135 -18.68 -0.37 -7.09
C PHE A 135 -18.87 1.15 -7.18
N PRO A 136 -18.29 1.95 -6.27
CA PRO A 136 -18.43 3.41 -6.26
C PRO A 136 -17.60 4.08 -7.37
N VAL A 137 -17.98 3.83 -8.64
CA VAL A 137 -17.30 4.39 -9.82
C VAL A 137 -17.27 5.91 -9.73
N GLY A 138 -16.10 6.51 -9.93
CA GLY A 138 -15.94 7.96 -9.91
C GLY A 138 -15.98 8.62 -8.51
N LYS A 139 -16.24 7.85 -7.44
CA LYS A 139 -16.32 8.33 -6.06
C LYS A 139 -15.11 7.93 -5.19
N VAL A 140 -14.16 7.24 -5.78
CA VAL A 140 -12.89 6.83 -5.15
C VAL A 140 -11.74 7.11 -6.09
N GLU A 141 -10.54 7.27 -5.52
CA GLU A 141 -9.27 7.35 -6.23
C GLU A 141 -8.51 6.02 -6.11
N PHE A 142 -7.60 5.77 -7.04
CA PHE A 142 -6.79 4.55 -7.03
C PHE A 142 -5.31 4.88 -7.12
N LEU A 143 -4.52 4.21 -6.28
CA LEU A 143 -3.08 4.10 -6.45
C LEU A 143 -2.70 2.62 -6.57
N ASN A 144 -1.64 2.35 -7.32
CA ASN A 144 -1.12 1.00 -7.50
C ASN A 144 0.24 0.88 -6.82
N LEU A 145 0.36 -0.07 -5.90
CA LEU A 145 1.60 -0.43 -5.25
C LEU A 145 2.19 -1.66 -5.92
N TYR A 146 3.33 -1.47 -6.57
CA TYR A 146 4.11 -2.54 -7.19
C TYR A 146 5.24 -3.01 -6.25
N PRO A 147 5.89 -4.15 -6.52
CA PRO A 147 7.19 -4.44 -5.95
C PRO A 147 8.16 -3.26 -6.14
N LEU A 148 9.20 -3.14 -5.30
CA LEU A 148 10.17 -2.05 -5.44
C LEU A 148 10.76 -2.03 -6.85
N THR A 149 10.84 -0.84 -7.42
CA THR A 149 11.60 -0.58 -8.64
C THR A 149 13.10 -0.59 -8.35
N PHE A 150 13.94 -0.70 -9.39
CA PHE A 150 15.39 -0.52 -9.20
C PHE A 150 15.74 0.84 -8.61
N LYS A 151 15.03 1.91 -8.97
CA LYS A 151 15.23 3.24 -8.40
C LYS A 151 14.96 3.27 -6.89
N GLU A 152 13.89 2.65 -6.43
CA GLU A 152 13.56 2.55 -5.00
C GLU A 152 14.59 1.70 -4.25
N PHE A 153 15.03 0.59 -4.85
CA PHE A 153 16.10 -0.24 -4.34
C PHE A 153 17.42 0.54 -4.25
N LEU A 154 17.81 1.24 -5.31
CA LEU A 154 19.02 2.06 -5.34
C LEU A 154 19.01 3.14 -4.26
N LYS A 155 17.90 3.87 -4.12
CA LYS A 155 17.75 4.89 -3.08
C LYS A 155 17.85 4.30 -1.68
N THR A 156 17.30 3.11 -1.46
CA THR A 156 17.38 2.42 -0.16
C THR A 156 18.81 2.01 0.20
N ILE A 157 19.58 1.52 -0.78
CA ILE A 157 20.94 0.99 -0.53
C ILE A 157 22.01 2.06 -0.60
N ASN A 158 21.87 2.99 -1.52
CA ASN A 158 22.89 4.01 -1.79
C ASN A 158 22.25 5.34 -2.21
N GLU A 159 21.75 6.07 -1.23
CA GLU A 159 21.07 7.36 -1.46
C GLU A 159 21.97 8.37 -2.18
N LYS A 160 23.28 8.37 -1.90
CA LYS A 160 24.21 9.29 -2.57
C LYS A 160 24.32 9.02 -4.07
N LEU A 161 24.40 7.75 -4.45
CA LEU A 161 24.44 7.36 -5.86
C LEU A 161 23.11 7.64 -6.54
N TYR A 162 21.99 7.38 -5.86
CA TYR A 162 20.67 7.72 -6.35
C TYR A 162 20.55 9.23 -6.62
N SER A 163 20.90 10.09 -5.64
CA SER A 163 20.82 11.54 -5.78
C SER A 163 21.71 12.04 -6.91
N TYR A 164 22.94 11.52 -7.03
CA TYR A 164 23.84 11.85 -8.13
C TYR A 164 23.20 11.58 -9.51
N ILE A 165 22.52 10.45 -9.67
CA ILE A 165 21.85 10.09 -10.93
C ILE A 165 20.62 10.98 -11.21
N GLU A 166 19.81 11.26 -10.17
CA GLU A 166 18.60 12.09 -10.34
C GLU A 166 18.92 13.58 -10.63
N GLU A 167 20.10 14.05 -10.21
CA GLU A 167 20.56 15.44 -10.47
C GLU A 167 21.18 15.63 -11.85
N LEU A 168 21.40 14.55 -12.61
CA LEU A 168 21.92 14.67 -13.97
C LEU A 168 20.90 15.33 -14.89
N THR A 169 21.28 16.49 -15.43
CA THR A 169 20.43 17.27 -16.36
C THR A 169 20.76 17.01 -17.83
N GLU A 170 21.94 16.47 -18.10
CA GLU A 170 22.44 16.22 -19.44
C GLU A 170 22.69 14.73 -19.68
N ILE A 171 22.45 14.30 -20.92
CA ILE A 171 22.77 12.94 -21.37
C ILE A 171 24.26 12.95 -21.73
N ALA A 172 25.10 12.54 -20.79
CA ALA A 172 26.54 12.40 -20.98
C ALA A 172 27.02 11.02 -20.46
N PRO A 173 28.14 10.50 -20.98
CA PRO A 173 28.71 9.28 -20.42
C PRO A 173 29.03 9.44 -18.94
N LEU A 174 28.59 8.47 -18.14
CA LEU A 174 28.91 8.43 -16.71
C LEU A 174 30.38 8.07 -16.49
N PRO A 175 30.99 8.54 -15.40
CA PRO A 175 32.30 8.04 -14.98
C PRO A 175 32.28 6.52 -14.83
N GLN A 176 33.37 5.85 -15.22
CA GLN A 176 33.43 4.38 -15.23
C GLN A 176 33.10 3.77 -13.86
N PHE A 177 33.62 4.31 -12.76
CA PHE A 177 33.33 3.80 -11.41
C PHE A 177 31.82 3.88 -11.04
N VAL A 178 31.09 4.89 -11.55
CA VAL A 178 29.64 5.04 -11.37
C VAL A 178 28.91 3.94 -12.14
N THR A 179 29.29 3.73 -13.39
CA THR A 179 28.72 2.69 -14.26
C THR A 179 28.95 1.30 -13.69
N ASP A 180 30.16 1.01 -13.21
CA ASP A 180 30.51 -0.27 -12.60
C ASP A 180 29.66 -0.52 -11.34
N ARG A 181 29.54 0.48 -10.48
CA ARG A 181 28.73 0.36 -9.25
C ARG A 181 27.24 0.20 -9.52
N LEU A 182 26.70 0.95 -10.48
CA LEU A 182 25.31 0.79 -10.92
C LEU A 182 25.05 -0.60 -11.49
N SER A 183 25.98 -1.10 -12.32
CA SER A 183 25.88 -2.43 -12.92
C SER A 183 25.90 -3.53 -11.86
N GLU A 184 26.76 -3.43 -10.86
CA GLU A 184 26.80 -4.36 -9.74
C GLU A 184 25.47 -4.38 -8.96
N LEU A 185 24.95 -3.21 -8.59
CA LEU A 185 23.69 -3.07 -7.84
C LEU A 185 22.48 -3.53 -8.68
N TYR A 186 22.51 -3.27 -9.98
CA TYR A 186 21.46 -3.73 -10.88
C TYR A 186 21.44 -5.26 -11.02
N GLN A 187 22.62 -5.88 -11.14
CA GLN A 187 22.74 -7.34 -11.15
C GLN A 187 22.23 -7.96 -9.85
N GLN A 188 22.56 -7.36 -8.70
CA GLN A 188 22.00 -7.79 -7.41
C GLN A 188 20.48 -7.69 -7.41
N TYR A 189 19.92 -6.56 -7.85
CA TYR A 189 18.46 -6.38 -7.93
C TYR A 189 17.79 -7.38 -8.86
N LEU A 190 18.40 -7.72 -10.00
CA LEU A 190 17.85 -8.75 -10.92
C LEU A 190 17.77 -10.13 -10.27
N VAL A 191 18.71 -10.45 -9.37
CA VAL A 191 18.72 -11.74 -8.66
C VAL A 191 17.70 -11.76 -7.51
N ILE A 192 17.62 -10.68 -6.71
CA ILE A 192 16.76 -10.65 -5.52
C ILE A 192 15.33 -10.22 -5.85
N GLY A 193 15.12 -9.44 -6.91
CA GLY A 193 13.82 -8.89 -7.28
C GLY A 193 13.36 -7.75 -6.38
N GLY A 194 12.14 -7.26 -6.63
CA GLY A 194 11.58 -6.10 -5.95
C GLY A 194 10.65 -6.39 -4.76
N MET A 195 10.52 -7.63 -4.30
CA MET A 195 9.62 -7.96 -3.19
C MET A 195 10.19 -7.46 -1.85
N PRO A 196 9.42 -6.66 -1.06
CA PRO A 196 9.95 -6.03 0.17
C PRO A 196 10.57 -7.01 1.16
N ALA A 197 9.94 -8.16 1.39
CA ALA A 197 10.44 -9.19 2.30
C ALA A 197 11.82 -9.70 1.85
N VAL A 198 11.98 -9.98 0.55
CA VAL A 198 13.24 -10.48 -0.04
C VAL A 198 14.35 -9.45 0.09
N ILE A 199 14.04 -8.18 -0.21
CA ILE A 199 15.01 -7.06 -0.07
C ILE A 199 15.44 -6.91 1.39
N ASN A 200 14.52 -6.99 2.35
CA ASN A 200 14.87 -6.92 3.77
C ASN A 200 15.79 -8.08 4.20
N TYR A 201 15.53 -9.32 3.76
CA TYR A 201 16.42 -10.46 4.01
C TYR A 201 17.82 -10.23 3.44
N PHE A 202 17.90 -9.66 2.24
CA PHE A 202 19.17 -9.31 1.61
C PHE A 202 19.92 -8.23 2.41
N LEU A 203 19.25 -7.15 2.80
CA LEU A 203 19.84 -6.04 3.54
C LEU A 203 20.28 -6.42 4.96
N GLU A 204 19.60 -7.38 5.58
CA GLU A 204 19.97 -7.92 6.89
C GLU A 204 21.11 -8.94 6.82
N ASN A 205 21.74 -9.12 5.65
CA ASN A 205 22.84 -10.08 5.42
C ASN A 205 22.51 -11.52 5.86
N LYS A 206 21.24 -11.93 5.66
CA LYS A 206 20.80 -13.29 6.06
C LYS A 206 21.28 -14.41 5.15
N GLY A 207 22.10 -14.08 4.13
CA GLY A 207 22.66 -15.02 3.17
C GLY A 207 21.71 -15.32 2.01
N MET A 208 22.29 -15.65 0.84
CA MET A 208 21.53 -15.91 -0.39
C MET A 208 20.60 -17.13 -0.33
N GLU A 209 20.90 -18.11 0.53
CA GLU A 209 20.00 -19.25 0.73
C GLU A 209 18.67 -18.83 1.35
N LYS A 210 18.70 -17.94 2.34
CA LYS A 210 17.47 -17.40 2.96
C LYS A 210 16.71 -16.52 1.99
N VAL A 211 17.41 -15.70 1.20
CA VAL A 211 16.81 -14.89 0.12
C VAL A 211 16.05 -15.79 -0.85
N LYS A 212 16.66 -16.87 -1.36
CA LYS A 212 16.02 -17.83 -2.27
C LYS A 212 14.84 -18.54 -1.63
N LYS A 213 14.96 -18.92 -0.34
CA LYS A 213 13.86 -19.56 0.40
C LYS A 213 12.66 -18.63 0.50
N GLU A 214 12.88 -17.33 0.78
CA GLU A 214 11.81 -16.35 0.85
C GLU A 214 11.16 -16.13 -0.52
N GLN A 215 11.95 -16.03 -1.60
CA GLN A 215 11.43 -15.99 -2.96
C GLN A 215 10.54 -17.19 -3.28
N GLN A 216 10.97 -18.40 -2.90
CA GLN A 216 10.18 -19.62 -3.10
C GLN A 216 8.90 -19.62 -2.29
N THR A 217 8.94 -19.12 -1.04
CA THR A 217 7.75 -18.99 -0.19
C THR A 217 6.72 -18.06 -0.83
N ILE A 218 7.16 -16.90 -1.34
CA ILE A 218 6.30 -15.96 -2.04
C ILE A 218 5.71 -16.59 -3.31
N LEU A 219 6.54 -17.25 -4.12
CA LEU A 219 6.09 -17.92 -5.35
C LEU A 219 5.05 -18.99 -5.06
N ASN A 220 5.28 -19.84 -4.06
CA ASN A 220 4.32 -20.88 -3.66
C ASN A 220 2.99 -20.28 -3.19
N ALA A 221 3.03 -19.16 -2.46
CA ALA A 221 1.82 -18.44 -2.04
C ALA A 221 1.01 -17.91 -3.23
N TYR A 222 1.68 -17.45 -4.30
CA TYR A 222 1.00 -17.04 -5.54
C TYR A 222 0.43 -18.24 -6.30
N LEU A 223 1.18 -19.33 -6.42
CA LEU A 223 0.72 -20.54 -7.11
C LEU A 223 -0.52 -21.14 -6.42
N SER A 224 -0.58 -21.13 -5.10
CA SER A 224 -1.77 -21.61 -4.36
C SER A 224 -3.04 -20.80 -4.67
N LEU A 225 -2.90 -19.50 -4.98
CA LEU A 225 -4.03 -18.65 -5.36
C LEU A 225 -4.59 -18.96 -6.74
N ILE A 226 -3.73 -19.40 -7.68
CA ILE A 226 -4.15 -19.76 -9.04
C ILE A 226 -4.99 -21.03 -9.00
N HIS A 227 -4.61 -22.02 -8.18
CA HIS A 227 -5.36 -23.28 -8.02
C HIS A 227 -6.70 -23.13 -7.31
N ILE A 228 -6.91 -22.07 -6.52
CA ILE A 228 -8.19 -21.78 -5.85
C ILE A 228 -9.19 -21.12 -6.82
N SER A 229 -8.71 -20.53 -7.91
CA SER A 229 -9.52 -19.78 -8.89
C SER A 229 -9.91 -20.59 -10.11
N GLU A 230 -9.52 -21.86 -10.23
CA GLU A 230 -10.02 -22.76 -11.27
C GLU A 230 -11.37 -23.36 -10.81
N PRO A 231 -12.43 -23.26 -11.67
CA PRO A 231 -13.75 -23.79 -11.37
C PRO A 231 -13.79 -25.32 -11.33
#